data_9c5b83fea79a0ae2da192c70bd66642a
#
_entry.id   9c5b83fea79a0ae2da192c70bd66642a
#
_cell.length_a   1.000
_cell.length_b   1.000
_cell.length_c   1.000
_cell.angle_alpha   90.00
_cell.angle_beta   90.00
_cell.angle_gamma   90.00
#
_symmetry.space_group_name_H-M   'P 1'
#
loop_
_entity.id
_entity.type
_entity.pdbx_description
1 polymer ?
#
loop_
_entity_poly.entity_id
_entity_poly.type
_entity_poly.pdbx_seq_one_letter_code
_entity_poly.pdbx_strand_id
1 'polypeptide(L)'
;MTTSTFHWSCKHTWKKSAKNTMWCVIGCSIGDFGTILFFQLSQITFPVAGIMILAIINGLLTSIMLETFILIRQNFNFISALKTACGMSFISMVSMEISMNLTDYYLTGGAQLTYWVVPIMLTVGFLTPWPYNYWRLKKFGLQCH
;
A
#
# COMPACT_ATOMS: atom_id res chain seq x y z
N MET A 1 19.41 -2.13 -31.18
CA MET A 1 18.72 -1.57 -30.00
C MET A 1 17.23 -1.46 -30.33
N THR A 2 16.47 -2.44 -29.94
CA THR A 2 15.01 -2.36 -30.07
C THR A 2 14.50 -1.47 -28.95
N THR A 3 14.14 -0.24 -29.26
CA THR A 3 13.31 0.60 -28.41
C THR A 3 11.97 -0.07 -28.25
N SER A 4 11.82 -0.88 -27.21
CA SER A 4 10.51 -1.42 -26.87
C SER A 4 9.63 -0.25 -26.49
N THR A 5 8.75 0.14 -27.38
CA THR A 5 7.72 1.14 -27.13
C THR A 5 6.93 0.70 -25.88
N PHE A 6 6.93 1.56 -24.87
CA PHE A 6 6.23 1.28 -23.62
C PHE A 6 4.72 1.31 -23.88
N HIS A 7 4.09 0.14 -23.95
CA HIS A 7 2.65 0.02 -24.16
C HIS A 7 1.90 -0.15 -22.83
N TRP A 8 0.98 0.76 -22.55
CA TRP A 8 0.09 0.73 -21.36
C TRP A 8 -1.07 -0.27 -21.51
N SER A 9 -1.18 -0.97 -22.62
CA SER A 9 -2.34 -1.79 -23.01
C SER A 9 -2.27 -3.26 -22.57
N CYS A 10 -1.30 -3.67 -21.76
CA CYS A 10 -1.14 -5.07 -21.38
C CYS A 10 -2.09 -5.46 -20.23
N LYS A 11 -3.20 -6.10 -20.56
CA LYS A 11 -4.21 -6.56 -19.58
C LYS A 11 -3.63 -7.51 -18.51
N HIS A 12 -2.70 -8.38 -18.88
CA HIS A 12 -2.08 -9.32 -17.96
C HIS A 12 -1.26 -8.59 -16.89
N THR A 13 -0.47 -7.59 -17.28
CA THR A 13 0.32 -6.77 -16.37
C THR A 13 -0.58 -5.92 -15.46
N TRP A 14 -1.67 -5.37 -15.98
CA TRP A 14 -2.66 -4.64 -15.19
C TRP A 14 -3.30 -5.53 -14.12
N LYS A 15 -3.69 -6.75 -14.47
CA LYS A 15 -4.28 -7.72 -13.53
C LYS A 15 -3.27 -8.14 -12.44
N LYS A 16 -2.02 -8.37 -12.81
CA LYS A 16 -0.97 -8.73 -11.86
C LYS A 16 -0.62 -7.56 -10.94
N SER A 17 -0.53 -6.35 -11.50
CA SER A 17 -0.35 -5.11 -10.73
C SER A 17 -1.49 -4.89 -9.75
N ALA A 18 -2.74 -5.05 -10.18
CA ALA A 18 -3.91 -4.94 -9.32
C ALA A 18 -3.86 -5.93 -8.14
N LYS A 19 -3.51 -7.19 -8.41
CA LYS A 19 -3.37 -8.20 -7.36
C LYS A 19 -2.29 -7.85 -6.34
N ASN A 20 -1.12 -7.38 -6.79
CA ASN A 20 -0.05 -6.94 -5.90
C ASN A 20 -0.47 -5.72 -5.07
N THR A 21 -1.10 -4.74 -5.72
CA THR A 21 -1.62 -3.55 -5.04
C THR A 21 -2.67 -3.91 -4.00
N MET A 22 -3.55 -4.86 -4.29
CA MET A 22 -4.57 -5.32 -3.35
C MET A 22 -3.95 -5.92 -2.08
N TRP A 23 -2.92 -6.77 -2.19
CA TRP A 23 -2.21 -7.31 -1.03
C TRP A 23 -1.51 -6.21 -0.23
N CYS A 24 -0.93 -5.22 -0.91
CA CYS A 24 -0.33 -4.07 -0.27
C CYS A 24 -1.37 -3.24 0.50
N VAL A 25 -2.53 -2.96 -0.10
CA VAL A 25 -3.65 -2.27 0.57
C VAL A 25 -4.10 -3.01 1.82
N ILE A 26 -4.26 -4.33 1.74
CA ILE A 26 -4.65 -5.16 2.90
C ILE A 26 -3.60 -5.05 4.01
N GLY A 27 -2.32 -5.20 3.68
CA GLY A 27 -1.23 -5.08 4.65
C GLY A 27 -1.16 -3.71 5.31
N CYS A 28 -1.23 -2.64 4.53
CA CYS A 28 -1.26 -1.26 5.02
C CYS A 28 -2.48 -1.00 5.90
N SER A 29 -3.66 -1.43 5.46
CA SER A 29 -4.91 -1.19 6.19
C SER A 29 -4.93 -1.84 7.57
N ILE A 30 -4.31 -3.00 7.75
CA ILE A 30 -4.24 -3.67 9.04
C ILE A 30 -3.52 -2.78 10.07
N GLY A 31 -2.37 -2.23 9.72
CA GLY A 31 -1.59 -1.37 10.61
C GLY A 31 -2.18 0.03 10.78
N ASP A 32 -2.58 0.64 9.68
CA ASP A 32 -3.14 1.99 9.65
C ASP A 32 -4.48 2.06 10.42
N PHE A 33 -5.46 1.27 10.01
CA PHE A 33 -6.77 1.24 10.65
C PHE A 33 -6.71 0.72 12.09
N GLY A 34 -5.84 -0.26 12.34
CA GLY A 34 -5.62 -0.76 13.70
C GLY A 34 -5.11 0.34 14.63
N THR A 35 -4.21 1.19 14.17
CA THR A 35 -3.68 2.33 14.95
C THR A 35 -4.75 3.39 15.19
N ILE A 36 -5.45 3.82 14.14
CA ILE A 36 -6.52 4.83 14.27
C ILE A 36 -7.62 4.31 15.21
N LEU A 37 -8.06 3.07 15.02
CA LEU A 37 -9.09 2.45 15.86
C LEU A 37 -8.65 2.34 17.32
N PHE A 38 -7.39 2.00 17.57
CA PHE A 38 -6.83 1.95 18.93
C PHE A 38 -6.96 3.30 19.64
N PHE A 39 -6.54 4.40 19.01
CA PHE A 39 -6.66 5.73 19.60
C PHE A 39 -8.12 6.17 19.73
N GLN A 40 -8.97 5.83 18.77
CA GLN A 40 -10.39 6.15 18.78
C GLN A 40 -11.12 5.45 19.95
N LEU A 41 -10.81 4.19 20.22
CA LEU A 41 -11.44 3.42 21.32
C LEU A 41 -10.84 3.75 22.69
N SER A 42 -9.53 4.00 22.75
CA SER A 42 -8.83 4.30 24.01
C SER A 42 -9.09 5.72 24.51
N GLN A 43 -9.70 6.60 23.70
CA GLN A 43 -9.97 8.02 24.01
C GLN A 43 -8.75 8.78 24.52
N ILE A 44 -7.54 8.35 24.12
CA ILE A 44 -6.29 9.00 24.47
C ILE A 44 -6.20 10.33 23.70
N THR A 45 -6.03 11.43 24.44
CA THR A 45 -5.81 12.75 23.82
C THR A 45 -4.40 12.81 23.22
N PHE A 46 -4.32 12.54 21.93
CA PHE A 46 -3.07 12.61 21.16
C PHE A 46 -3.29 13.51 19.93
N PRO A 47 -2.32 14.32 19.50
CA PRO A 47 -2.50 15.19 18.34
C PRO A 47 -2.79 14.35 17.08
N VAL A 48 -3.75 14.81 16.29
CA VAL A 48 -4.19 14.11 15.05
C VAL A 48 -3.01 13.79 14.13
N ALA A 49 -2.10 14.73 13.93
CA ALA A 49 -0.89 14.52 13.13
C ALA A 49 -0.02 13.38 13.68
N GLY A 50 0.08 13.24 14.99
CA GLY A 50 0.82 12.14 15.63
C GLY A 50 0.15 10.78 15.42
N ILE A 51 -1.17 10.71 15.51
CA ILE A 51 -1.95 9.49 15.20
C ILE A 51 -1.73 9.09 13.74
N MET A 52 -1.82 10.02 12.81
CA MET A 52 -1.62 9.76 11.39
C MET A 52 -0.20 9.27 11.08
N ILE A 53 0.83 9.87 11.68
CA ILE A 53 2.22 9.43 11.51
C ILE A 53 2.41 8.00 12.04
N LEU A 54 1.88 7.70 13.22
CA LEU A 54 1.94 6.34 13.78
C LEU A 54 1.15 5.34 12.94
N ALA A 55 -0.01 5.72 12.43
CA ALA A 55 -0.81 4.90 11.54
C ALA A 55 -0.02 4.54 10.26
N ILE A 56 0.59 5.54 9.61
CA ILE A 56 1.45 5.34 8.43
C ILE A 56 2.61 4.40 8.73
N ILE A 57 3.33 4.60 9.83
CA ILE A 57 4.47 3.75 10.22
C ILE A 57 4.01 2.30 10.44
N ASN A 58 2.93 2.10 11.19
CA ASN A 58 2.39 0.77 11.46
C ASN A 58 1.84 0.11 10.19
N GLY A 59 1.17 0.87 9.33
CA GLY A 59 0.72 0.38 8.02
C GLY A 59 1.87 -0.08 7.13
N LEU A 60 2.96 0.69 7.06
CA LEU A 60 4.17 0.29 6.36
C LEU A 60 4.78 -0.99 6.93
N LEU A 61 4.90 -1.09 8.24
CA LEU A 61 5.47 -2.26 8.91
C LEU A 61 4.64 -3.52 8.64
N THR A 62 3.33 -3.45 8.81
CA THR A 62 2.43 -4.59 8.57
C THR A 62 2.41 -5.00 7.09
N SER A 63 2.48 -4.04 6.17
CA SER A 63 2.56 -4.32 4.74
C SER A 63 3.87 -5.02 4.36
N ILE A 64 5.01 -4.54 4.86
CA ILE A 64 6.32 -5.16 4.65
C ILE A 64 6.34 -6.58 5.22
N MET A 65 5.80 -6.79 6.42
CA MET A 65 5.70 -8.11 7.04
C MET A 65 4.85 -9.07 6.21
N LEU A 66 3.69 -8.61 5.75
CA LEU A 66 2.79 -9.43 4.92
C LEU A 66 3.44 -9.78 3.58
N GLU A 67 4.04 -8.81 2.89
CA GLU A 67 4.71 -9.03 1.62
C GLU A 67 5.92 -9.97 1.76
N THR A 68 6.72 -9.79 2.81
CA THR A 68 7.85 -10.67 3.14
C THR A 68 7.35 -12.10 3.38
N PHE A 69 6.27 -12.29 4.13
CA PHE A 69 5.67 -13.59 4.38
C PHE A 69 5.20 -14.27 3.08
N ILE A 70 4.55 -13.52 2.19
CA ILE A 70 4.10 -14.03 0.89
C ILE A 70 5.29 -14.47 0.03
N LEU A 71 6.39 -13.70 0.02
CA LEU A 71 7.60 -14.03 -0.73
C LEU A 71 8.33 -15.26 -0.17
N ILE A 72 8.37 -15.42 1.15
CA ILE A 72 8.92 -16.64 1.78
C ILE A 72 8.12 -17.88 1.36
N ARG A 73 6.79 -17.75 1.28
CA ARG A 73 5.92 -18.83 0.77
C ARG A 73 6.18 -19.19 -0.69
N GLN A 74 6.81 -18.28 -1.45
CA GLN A 74 7.25 -18.50 -2.83
C GLN A 74 8.70 -19.00 -2.93
N ASN A 75 9.27 -19.57 -1.86
CA ASN A 75 10.63 -20.09 -1.75
C ASN A 75 11.76 -19.05 -1.82
N PHE A 76 11.47 -17.78 -1.49
CA PHE A 76 12.52 -16.78 -1.30
C PHE A 76 13.15 -16.91 0.09
N ASN A 77 14.48 -16.72 0.17
CA ASN A 77 15.16 -16.60 1.46
C ASN A 77 14.66 -15.34 2.20
N PHE A 78 14.59 -15.38 3.52
CA PHE A 78 14.10 -14.28 4.37
C PHE A 78 14.75 -12.92 4.02
N ILE A 79 16.08 -12.88 3.90
CA ILE A 79 16.82 -11.63 3.58
C ILE A 79 16.46 -11.12 2.19
N SER A 80 16.34 -12.00 1.19
CA SER A 80 15.95 -11.63 -0.17
C SER A 80 14.50 -11.16 -0.23
N ALA A 81 13.60 -11.84 0.50
CA ALA A 81 12.20 -11.45 0.61
C ALA A 81 12.05 -10.05 1.24
N LEU A 82 12.76 -9.81 2.34
CA LEU A 82 12.73 -8.52 3.04
C LEU A 82 13.31 -7.38 2.18
N LYS A 83 14.45 -7.61 1.52
CA LYS A 83 15.03 -6.62 0.58
C LYS A 83 14.09 -6.31 -0.58
N THR A 84 13.41 -7.31 -1.11
CA THR A 84 12.44 -7.13 -2.20
C THR A 84 11.22 -6.34 -1.71
N ALA A 85 10.66 -6.72 -0.57
CA ALA A 85 9.53 -6.01 0.03
C ALA A 85 9.87 -4.53 0.32
N CYS A 86 11.00 -4.27 0.98
CA CYS A 86 11.42 -2.90 1.31
C CYS A 86 11.84 -2.10 0.07
N GLY A 87 12.65 -2.69 -0.82
CA GLY A 87 13.27 -1.94 -1.93
C GLY A 87 12.32 -1.69 -3.10
N MET A 88 11.45 -2.64 -3.40
CA MET A 88 10.59 -2.56 -4.59
C MET A 88 9.22 -1.94 -4.32
N SER A 89 8.69 -2.06 -3.12
CA SER A 89 7.32 -1.64 -2.80
C SER A 89 7.25 -0.37 -1.97
N PHE A 90 8.37 0.12 -1.42
CA PHE A 90 8.38 1.22 -0.46
C PHE A 90 7.70 2.50 -0.98
N ILE A 91 8.03 2.96 -2.19
CA ILE A 91 7.43 4.17 -2.78
C ILE A 91 5.92 3.99 -2.98
N SER A 92 5.51 2.83 -3.43
CA SER A 92 4.10 2.46 -3.61
C SER A 92 3.34 2.47 -2.27
N MET A 93 3.94 1.89 -1.23
CA MET A 93 3.36 1.85 0.13
C MET A 93 3.23 3.24 0.73
N VAL A 94 4.27 4.06 0.66
CA VAL A 94 4.27 5.43 1.19
C VAL A 94 3.22 6.28 0.48
N SER A 95 3.12 6.22 -0.85
CA SER A 95 2.11 6.98 -1.60
C SER A 95 0.68 6.54 -1.27
N MET A 96 0.48 5.24 -1.04
CA MET A 96 -0.80 4.67 -0.60
C MET A 96 -1.20 5.19 0.78
N GLU A 97 -0.31 5.08 1.76
CA GLU A 97 -0.55 5.52 3.13
C GLU A 97 -0.86 7.03 3.21
N ILE A 98 -0.07 7.84 2.51
CA ILE A 98 -0.30 9.29 2.46
C ILE A 98 -1.68 9.59 1.86
N SER A 99 -2.04 8.94 0.75
CA SER A 99 -3.32 9.19 0.09
C SER A 99 -4.52 8.73 0.94
N MET A 100 -4.41 7.60 1.65
CA MET A 100 -5.45 7.12 2.55
C MET A 100 -5.64 8.06 3.74
N ASN A 101 -4.56 8.44 4.40
CA ASN A 101 -4.61 9.35 5.55
C ASN A 101 -5.06 10.77 5.19
N LEU A 102 -4.65 11.30 4.03
CA LEU A 102 -5.16 12.58 3.53
C LEU A 102 -6.66 12.51 3.24
N THR A 103 -7.13 11.40 2.68
CA THR A 103 -8.56 11.19 2.42
C THR A 103 -9.35 11.18 3.72
N ASP A 104 -8.89 10.48 4.75
CA ASP A 104 -9.50 10.50 6.07
C ASP A 104 -9.54 11.91 6.65
N TYR A 105 -8.42 12.60 6.64
CA TYR A 105 -8.33 13.97 7.15
C TYR A 105 -9.30 14.94 6.44
N TYR A 106 -9.40 14.87 5.12
CA TYR A 106 -10.31 15.73 4.36
C TYR A 106 -11.79 15.42 4.57
N LEU A 107 -12.13 14.16 4.80
CA LEU A 107 -13.53 13.74 4.95
C LEU A 107 -14.04 13.81 6.38
N THR A 108 -13.17 13.58 7.38
CA THR A 108 -13.55 13.53 8.80
C THR A 108 -13.02 14.73 9.60
N GLY A 109 -12.05 15.47 9.07
CA GLY A 109 -11.35 16.53 9.79
C GLY A 109 -10.31 16.02 10.81
N GLY A 110 -10.03 14.70 10.84
CA GLY A 110 -9.09 14.09 11.76
C GLY A 110 -8.76 12.65 11.39
N ALA A 111 -8.15 11.91 12.29
CA ALA A 111 -7.92 10.48 12.15
C ALA A 111 -9.10 9.72 12.76
N GLN A 112 -10.12 9.42 11.98
CA GLN A 112 -11.36 8.77 12.44
C GLN A 112 -11.88 7.75 11.43
N LEU A 113 -11.91 6.48 11.84
CA LEU A 113 -12.52 5.43 11.03
C LEU A 113 -14.04 5.48 11.14
N THR A 114 -14.68 5.84 10.03
CA THR A 114 -16.13 5.84 9.88
C THR A 114 -16.54 4.89 8.75
N TYR A 115 -17.67 4.20 8.88
CA TYR A 115 -18.12 3.18 7.92
C TYR A 115 -18.16 3.63 6.45
N TRP A 116 -18.47 4.89 6.19
CA TRP A 116 -18.55 5.44 4.83
C TRP A 116 -17.20 5.94 4.30
N VAL A 117 -16.27 6.28 5.18
CA VAL A 117 -14.91 6.76 4.83
C VAL A 117 -13.98 5.61 4.47
N VAL A 118 -14.09 4.47 5.17
CA VAL A 118 -13.25 3.30 4.94
C VAL A 118 -13.25 2.82 3.48
N PRO A 119 -14.39 2.59 2.80
CA PRO A 119 -14.38 2.19 1.40
C PRO A 119 -13.78 3.25 0.47
N ILE A 120 -13.91 4.53 0.79
CA ILE A 120 -13.30 5.62 0.02
C ILE A 120 -11.78 5.61 0.20
N MET A 121 -11.28 5.48 1.43
CA MET A 121 -9.85 5.36 1.73
C MET A 121 -9.23 4.16 1.00
N LEU A 122 -9.87 3.00 1.06
CA LEU A 122 -9.40 1.79 0.37
C LEU A 122 -9.37 1.97 -1.15
N THR A 123 -10.36 2.62 -1.73
CA THR A 123 -10.43 2.90 -3.17
C THR A 123 -9.32 3.86 -3.58
N VAL A 124 -9.12 4.95 -2.87
CA VAL A 124 -8.06 5.94 -3.13
C VAL A 124 -6.68 5.28 -2.93
N GLY A 125 -6.51 4.53 -1.84
CA GLY A 125 -5.28 3.79 -1.54
C GLY A 125 -4.94 2.72 -2.58
N PHE A 126 -5.94 2.11 -3.21
CA PHE A 126 -5.74 1.18 -4.31
C PHE A 126 -5.38 1.87 -5.62
N LEU A 127 -6.12 2.92 -5.98
CA LEU A 127 -5.94 3.60 -7.26
C LEU A 127 -4.64 4.40 -7.35
N THR A 128 -4.18 4.98 -6.24
CA THR A 128 -2.97 5.82 -6.22
C THR A 128 -1.70 5.06 -6.62
N PRO A 129 -1.35 3.90 -6.02
CA PRO A 129 -0.14 3.18 -6.39
C PRO A 129 -0.31 2.24 -7.60
N TRP A 130 -1.53 1.95 -8.03
CA TRP A 130 -1.79 0.96 -9.06
C TRP A 130 -1.11 1.27 -10.40
N PRO A 131 -1.17 2.49 -10.98
CA PRO A 131 -0.43 2.84 -12.20
C PRO A 131 1.08 2.76 -12.02
N TYR A 132 1.59 3.17 -10.85
CA TYR A 132 3.00 3.06 -10.52
C TYR A 132 3.46 1.60 -10.47
N ASN A 133 2.70 0.73 -9.84
CA ASN A 133 2.99 -0.70 -9.77
C ASN A 133 2.96 -1.35 -11.17
N TYR A 134 2.04 -0.93 -12.05
CA TYR A 134 2.03 -1.35 -13.45
C TYR A 134 3.31 -0.96 -14.18
N TRP A 135 3.69 0.31 -14.08
CA TRP A 135 4.90 0.82 -14.70
C TRP A 135 6.15 0.08 -14.21
N ARG A 136 6.24 -0.14 -12.90
CA ARG A 136 7.35 -0.86 -12.27
C ARG A 136 7.45 -2.31 -12.75
N LEU A 137 6.35 -3.04 -12.76
CA LEU A 137 6.32 -4.42 -13.26
C LEU A 137 6.76 -4.51 -14.71
N LYS A 138 6.34 -3.57 -15.52
CA LYS A 138 6.71 -3.54 -16.93
C LYS A 138 8.17 -3.17 -17.16
N LYS A 139 8.72 -2.27 -16.34
CA LYS A 139 10.12 -1.84 -16.44
C LYS A 139 11.10 -2.92 -15.96
N PHE A 140 10.74 -3.68 -14.93
CA PHE A 140 11.67 -4.56 -14.22
C PHE A 140 11.48 -6.06 -14.49
N GLY A 141 10.60 -6.50 -15.35
CA GLY A 141 10.61 -7.91 -15.68
C GLY A 141 9.36 -8.58 -16.22
N LEU A 142 8.26 -7.90 -16.44
CA LEU A 142 7.08 -8.53 -17.06
C LEU A 142 6.86 -7.99 -18.46
N GLN A 143 7.42 -8.70 -19.42
CA GLN A 143 7.06 -8.49 -20.82
C GLN A 143 5.67 -9.06 -21.07
N CYS A 144 4.87 -8.32 -21.84
CA CYS A 144 3.65 -8.88 -22.43
C CYS A 144 4.05 -9.86 -23.53
N HIS A 145 3.73 -11.09 -23.32
CA HIS A 145 3.72 -12.09 -24.37
C HIS A 145 2.30 -12.24 -24.94
#